data_2057f854d2cba4f0e13bb0040cd1d308
#
_entry.id   2057f854d2cba4f0e13bb0040cd1d308
#
_cell.length_a   1.000
_cell.length_b   1.000
_cell.length_c   1.000
_cell.angle_alpha   90.00
_cell.angle_beta   90.00
_cell.angle_gamma   90.00
#
_symmetry.space_group_name_H-M   'P 1'
#
loop_
_entity.id
_entity.type
_entity.pdbx_description
1 polymer ?
#
loop_
_entity_poly.entity_id
_entity_poly.type
_entity_poly.pdbx_seq_one_letter_code
_entity_poly.pdbx_strand_id
1 'polypeptide(L)'
;MLMIKILLFLWLVNFTPPLLAFFLDDKLARPLDFGKRFKDGKPLLGPNKTWRGLISAVAAGSLLALLFGFPLWIGFSAALLSMTGDLISSFTKRRFAKPSGKNFPVLDQFFEGALPFIVLTPHFQLGLLESTVLIFLFCLGAYIGSVFYKSILMEEPSPWYPRKLKAKTRFKEISSCSPDFRYFYPLIHFEEAVYYHRIIKCFFRITGLYKSGKKNALNIGIVHKLVTLPRLPEEFNNLNIIYFSDLHIDGLEELVPEINRILKKETPDICIFGGDLRMSSYGDYSTCLNLFSKIILKIKSRYGIYAVLGNHDCLEMIPVMENMGIRVLLNDSVKIEKNGQSIYLVGVDDPHYYNCANVEMASSDIPGDAFKIFLCHSPEVYQEAEQAGMDLYLCGHTHAGQVQLPKIGPVFTHSRSPRSIAHGFWKLGDMQGYTSSGVGVSGVTVRFLTRGEILSLTLIK
;
A
#
# COMPACT_ATOMS: atom_id res chain seq x y z
N MET A 1 -26.14 8.90 33.94
CA MET A 1 -26.32 8.11 32.70
C MET A 1 -26.55 8.97 31.47
N LEU A 2 -27.40 10.01 31.54
CA LEU A 2 -27.67 10.92 30.40
C LEU A 2 -26.40 11.62 29.86
N MET A 3 -25.58 12.19 30.76
CA MET A 3 -24.33 12.88 30.36
C MET A 3 -23.36 11.98 29.54
N ILE A 4 -23.23 10.71 29.96
CA ILE A 4 -22.39 9.74 29.22
C ILE A 4 -22.99 9.45 27.86
N LYS A 5 -24.31 9.33 27.73
CA LYS A 5 -24.98 9.15 26.42
C LYS A 5 -24.74 10.35 25.49
N ILE A 6 -24.82 11.57 26.02
CA ILE A 6 -24.57 12.79 25.22
C ILE A 6 -23.12 12.82 24.74
N LEU A 7 -22.14 12.55 25.59
CA LEU A 7 -20.72 12.52 25.21
C LEU A 7 -20.42 11.45 24.17
N LEU A 8 -20.86 10.22 24.40
CA LEU A 8 -20.67 9.13 23.43
C LEU A 8 -21.34 9.44 22.09
N PHE A 9 -22.54 9.99 22.12
CA PHE A 9 -23.27 10.41 20.93
C PHE A 9 -22.45 11.46 20.13
N LEU A 10 -21.99 12.53 20.77
CA LEU A 10 -21.22 13.57 20.12
C LEU A 10 -19.88 13.07 19.58
N TRP A 11 -19.15 12.23 20.33
CA TRP A 11 -17.90 11.63 19.84
C TRP A 11 -18.11 10.73 18.64
N LEU A 12 -19.16 9.91 18.62
CA LEU A 12 -19.46 9.04 17.48
C LEU A 12 -19.85 9.86 16.23
N VAL A 13 -20.65 10.93 16.41
CA VAL A 13 -21.00 11.85 15.32
C VAL A 13 -19.73 12.46 14.72
N ASN A 14 -18.83 12.97 15.57
CA ASN A 14 -17.60 13.62 15.15
C ASN A 14 -16.60 12.64 14.52
N PHE A 15 -16.58 11.40 14.99
CA PHE A 15 -15.71 10.35 14.44
C PHE A 15 -16.19 9.79 13.09
N THR A 16 -17.47 9.96 12.75
CA THR A 16 -18.05 9.41 11.49
C THR A 16 -17.35 9.88 10.20
N PRO A 17 -17.08 11.20 9.98
CA PRO A 17 -16.39 11.64 8.77
C PRO A 17 -14.98 11.06 8.59
N PRO A 18 -14.09 11.05 9.59
CA PRO A 18 -12.78 10.40 9.45
C PRO A 18 -12.88 8.87 9.27
N LEU A 19 -13.83 8.20 9.92
CA LEU A 19 -14.08 6.78 9.73
C LEU A 19 -14.51 6.48 8.29
N LEU A 20 -15.44 7.26 7.74
CA LEU A 20 -15.89 7.07 6.36
C LEU A 20 -14.77 7.41 5.35
N ALA A 21 -13.94 8.41 5.65
CA ALA A 21 -12.76 8.72 4.85
C ALA A 21 -11.74 7.58 4.85
N PHE A 22 -11.58 6.89 5.98
CA PHE A 22 -10.74 5.71 6.09
C PHE A 22 -11.19 4.57 5.14
N PHE A 23 -12.50 4.29 5.05
CA PHE A 23 -13.01 3.20 4.21
C PHE A 23 -13.11 3.56 2.72
N LEU A 24 -13.45 4.80 2.40
CA LEU A 24 -13.74 5.23 1.02
C LEU A 24 -12.57 5.93 0.32
N ASP A 25 -11.47 6.18 1.01
CA ASP A 25 -10.33 6.95 0.50
C ASP A 25 -10.78 8.26 -0.19
N ASP A 26 -10.39 8.48 -1.45
CA ASP A 26 -10.77 9.68 -2.22
C ASP A 26 -12.14 9.57 -2.90
N LYS A 27 -12.81 8.41 -2.81
CA LYS A 27 -14.14 8.25 -3.40
C LYS A 27 -15.13 9.20 -2.74
N LEU A 28 -15.88 9.93 -3.58
CA LEU A 28 -16.86 10.94 -3.15
C LEU A 28 -16.30 12.08 -2.28
N ALA A 29 -14.99 12.31 -2.28
CA ALA A 29 -14.31 13.34 -1.48
C ALA A 29 -14.40 14.75 -2.11
N ARG A 30 -15.57 15.16 -2.64
CA ARG A 30 -15.78 16.48 -3.25
C ARG A 30 -15.73 17.57 -2.17
N PRO A 31 -14.82 18.58 -2.28
CA PRO A 31 -14.73 19.68 -1.30
C PRO A 31 -16.03 20.47 -1.21
N LEU A 32 -16.41 20.89 0.01
CA LEU A 32 -17.61 21.69 0.27
C LEU A 32 -17.54 23.07 -0.40
N ASP A 33 -16.35 23.67 -0.43
CA ASP A 33 -16.11 24.99 -1.01
C ASP A 33 -15.77 24.94 -2.52
N PHE A 34 -15.77 23.74 -3.13
CA PHE A 34 -15.38 23.53 -4.53
C PHE A 34 -14.02 24.15 -4.88
N GLY A 35 -13.10 24.25 -3.91
CA GLY A 35 -11.78 24.85 -4.08
C GLY A 35 -11.78 26.39 -4.13
N LYS A 36 -12.87 27.04 -3.75
CA LYS A 36 -12.97 28.51 -3.75
C LYS A 36 -12.02 29.17 -2.76
N ARG A 37 -11.52 30.32 -3.16
CA ARG A 37 -10.68 31.18 -2.31
C ARG A 37 -11.49 32.35 -1.76
N PHE A 38 -11.12 32.80 -0.57
CA PHE A 38 -11.71 33.99 0.05
C PHE A 38 -11.06 35.28 -0.49
N LYS A 39 -11.56 36.43 -0.12
CA LYS A 39 -11.07 37.77 -0.58
C LYS A 39 -9.58 38.01 -0.32
N ASP A 40 -8.99 37.30 0.64
CA ASP A 40 -7.56 37.40 0.98
C ASP A 40 -6.68 36.39 0.17
N GLY A 41 -7.21 35.77 -0.86
CA GLY A 41 -6.52 34.79 -1.73
C GLY A 41 -6.30 33.42 -1.11
N LYS A 42 -6.63 33.20 0.17
CA LYS A 42 -6.47 31.92 0.85
C LYS A 42 -7.68 31.01 0.61
N PRO A 43 -7.52 29.65 0.71
CA PRO A 43 -8.66 28.73 0.60
C PRO A 43 -9.78 29.08 1.56
N LEU A 44 -11.04 28.89 1.18
CA LEU A 44 -12.18 29.17 2.05
C LEU A 44 -12.22 28.19 3.23
N LEU A 45 -12.26 26.88 2.96
CA LEU A 45 -12.28 25.82 3.97
C LEU A 45 -11.09 24.87 3.83
N GLY A 46 -10.77 24.50 2.59
CA GLY A 46 -9.69 23.59 2.24
C GLY A 46 -10.19 22.17 1.85
N PRO A 47 -9.32 21.36 1.22
CA PRO A 47 -9.72 20.11 0.54
C PRO A 47 -10.27 19.02 1.48
N ASN A 48 -9.95 19.08 2.78
CA ASN A 48 -10.37 18.05 3.73
C ASN A 48 -11.83 18.23 4.23
N LYS A 49 -12.49 19.36 3.91
CA LYS A 49 -13.90 19.58 4.23
C LYS A 49 -14.77 19.20 3.03
N THR A 50 -15.43 18.03 3.12
CA THR A 50 -16.11 17.40 1.99
C THR A 50 -17.61 17.25 2.23
N TRP A 51 -18.38 17.24 1.14
CA TRP A 51 -19.81 16.91 1.16
C TRP A 51 -20.09 15.54 1.78
N ARG A 52 -19.25 14.56 1.46
CA ARG A 52 -19.31 13.23 2.05
C ARG A 52 -19.25 13.28 3.58
N GLY A 53 -18.29 14.05 4.13
CA GLY A 53 -18.11 14.18 5.57
C GLY A 53 -19.33 14.83 6.24
N LEU A 54 -19.84 15.93 5.68
CA LEU A 54 -21.02 16.61 6.21
C LEU A 54 -22.26 15.71 6.21
N ILE A 55 -22.58 15.13 5.05
CA ILE A 55 -23.76 14.28 4.90
C ILE A 55 -23.67 13.05 5.81
N SER A 56 -22.52 12.40 5.89
CA SER A 56 -22.34 11.22 6.74
C SER A 56 -22.49 11.53 8.22
N ALA A 57 -21.93 12.65 8.70
CA ALA A 57 -22.07 13.04 10.09
C ALA A 57 -23.54 13.33 10.46
N VAL A 58 -24.26 14.05 9.62
CA VAL A 58 -25.68 14.37 9.86
C VAL A 58 -26.55 13.12 9.80
N ALA A 59 -26.35 12.26 8.80
CA ALA A 59 -27.07 10.99 8.69
C ALA A 59 -26.79 10.06 9.89
N ALA A 60 -25.52 9.89 10.25
CA ALA A 60 -25.12 9.10 11.40
C ALA A 60 -25.67 9.68 12.71
N GLY A 61 -25.60 11.00 12.88
CA GLY A 61 -26.13 11.65 14.07
C GLY A 61 -27.63 11.44 14.22
N SER A 62 -28.38 11.52 13.11
CA SER A 62 -29.81 11.21 13.14
C SER A 62 -30.10 9.76 13.55
N LEU A 63 -29.37 8.79 13.00
CA LEU A 63 -29.54 7.38 13.32
C LEU A 63 -29.04 7.04 14.74
N LEU A 64 -27.88 7.56 15.15
CA LEU A 64 -27.33 7.36 16.48
C LEU A 64 -28.25 7.92 17.57
N ALA A 65 -28.93 9.04 17.31
CA ALA A 65 -29.90 9.60 18.24
C ALA A 65 -30.97 8.55 18.65
N LEU A 66 -31.50 7.81 17.67
CA LEU A 66 -32.47 6.74 17.93
C LEU A 66 -31.89 5.64 18.83
N LEU A 67 -30.63 5.24 18.59
CA LEU A 67 -29.95 4.21 19.41
C LEU A 67 -29.74 4.68 20.87
N PHE A 68 -29.50 5.97 21.08
CA PHE A 68 -29.37 6.54 22.43
C PHE A 68 -30.70 6.90 23.08
N GLY A 69 -31.81 6.73 22.38
CA GLY A 69 -33.15 7.09 22.86
C GLY A 69 -33.43 8.59 22.77
N PHE A 70 -32.77 9.31 21.86
CA PHE A 70 -33.00 10.73 21.62
C PHE A 70 -33.93 10.94 20.41
N PRO A 71 -34.70 12.01 20.35
CA PRO A 71 -35.48 12.35 19.18
C PRO A 71 -34.61 12.54 17.94
N LEU A 72 -35.09 12.11 16.79
CA LEU A 72 -34.36 12.18 15.51
C LEU A 72 -33.94 13.62 15.15
N TRP A 73 -34.81 14.62 15.43
CA TRP A 73 -34.51 16.01 15.18
C TRP A 73 -33.35 16.55 16.04
N ILE A 74 -33.21 16.07 17.29
CA ILE A 74 -32.08 16.38 18.16
C ILE A 74 -30.78 15.85 17.54
N GLY A 75 -30.79 14.61 17.05
CA GLY A 75 -29.63 14.01 16.39
C GLY A 75 -29.23 14.78 15.12
N PHE A 76 -30.19 15.10 14.28
CA PHE A 76 -29.99 15.91 13.09
C PHE A 76 -29.38 17.29 13.41
N SER A 77 -30.03 18.02 14.31
CA SER A 77 -29.63 19.39 14.66
C SER A 77 -28.27 19.44 15.36
N ALA A 78 -28.03 18.54 16.33
CA ALA A 78 -26.76 18.48 17.03
C ALA A 78 -25.61 18.11 16.09
N ALA A 79 -25.80 17.13 15.18
CA ALA A 79 -24.79 16.79 14.20
C ALA A 79 -24.52 17.92 13.19
N LEU A 80 -25.56 18.58 12.71
CA LEU A 80 -25.42 19.75 11.82
C LEU A 80 -24.66 20.90 12.51
N LEU A 81 -24.97 21.19 13.77
CA LEU A 81 -24.29 22.22 14.55
C LEU A 81 -22.83 21.85 14.84
N SER A 82 -22.54 20.59 15.15
CA SER A 82 -21.17 20.11 15.31
C SER A 82 -20.35 20.29 14.04
N MET A 83 -20.89 19.88 12.90
CA MET A 83 -20.22 20.09 11.59
C MET A 83 -20.08 21.58 11.23
N THR A 84 -21.06 22.40 11.58
CA THR A 84 -20.94 23.85 11.42
C THR A 84 -19.77 24.42 12.25
N GLY A 85 -19.60 23.93 13.48
CA GLY A 85 -18.46 24.26 14.33
C GLY A 85 -17.11 23.87 13.69
N ASP A 86 -17.04 22.69 13.10
CA ASP A 86 -15.86 22.24 12.37
C ASP A 86 -15.56 23.12 11.13
N LEU A 87 -16.58 23.58 10.43
CA LEU A 87 -16.39 24.51 9.30
C LEU A 87 -15.92 25.89 9.76
N ILE A 88 -16.47 26.42 10.87
CA ILE A 88 -16.04 27.70 11.46
C ILE A 88 -14.58 27.62 11.89
N SER A 89 -14.17 26.56 12.58
CA SER A 89 -12.77 26.37 12.99
C SER A 89 -11.85 26.26 11.78
N SER A 90 -12.26 25.57 10.74
CA SER A 90 -11.50 25.41 9.50
C SER A 90 -11.35 26.74 8.75
N PHE A 91 -12.41 27.52 8.62
CA PHE A 91 -12.37 28.85 8.02
C PHE A 91 -11.40 29.76 8.79
N THR A 92 -11.52 29.79 10.12
CA THR A 92 -10.65 30.59 10.99
C THR A 92 -9.18 30.22 10.82
N LYS A 93 -8.85 28.94 10.81
CA LYS A 93 -7.47 28.44 10.55
C LYS A 93 -6.91 28.94 9.22
N ARG A 94 -7.72 28.96 8.15
CA ARG A 94 -7.26 29.48 6.85
C ARG A 94 -6.91 30.96 6.91
N ARG A 95 -7.65 31.76 7.70
CA ARG A 95 -7.32 33.21 7.89
C ARG A 95 -5.98 33.39 8.59
N PHE A 96 -5.62 32.51 9.52
CA PHE A 96 -4.30 32.50 10.17
C PHE A 96 -3.20 31.79 9.38
N ALA A 97 -3.39 31.51 8.08
CA ALA A 97 -2.43 30.87 7.19
C ALA A 97 -1.93 29.49 7.67
N LYS A 98 -2.70 28.79 8.51
CA LYS A 98 -2.37 27.43 8.93
C LYS A 98 -2.72 26.42 7.83
N PRO A 99 -1.81 25.49 7.46
CA PRO A 99 -2.07 24.49 6.44
C PRO A 99 -3.19 23.53 6.86
N SER A 100 -3.83 22.91 5.85
CA SER A 100 -4.89 21.90 6.09
C SER A 100 -4.30 20.70 6.84
N GLY A 101 -5.05 20.17 7.82
CA GLY A 101 -4.61 19.03 8.62
C GLY A 101 -3.77 19.37 9.86
N LYS A 102 -3.19 20.57 10.00
CA LYS A 102 -2.51 20.96 11.25
C LYS A 102 -3.50 21.24 12.37
N ASN A 103 -3.15 20.78 13.57
CA ASN A 103 -3.93 21.05 14.78
C ASN A 103 -3.82 22.51 15.18
N PHE A 104 -4.95 23.07 15.63
CA PHE A 104 -4.99 24.30 16.40
C PHE A 104 -5.68 23.94 17.72
N PRO A 105 -4.91 23.60 18.77
CA PRO A 105 -5.45 23.12 20.04
C PRO A 105 -6.55 24.06 20.54
N VAL A 106 -7.58 23.52 21.14
CA VAL A 106 -8.77 24.21 21.64
C VAL A 106 -9.72 24.70 20.54
N LEU A 107 -9.26 25.46 19.54
CA LEU A 107 -10.14 26.02 18.51
C LEU A 107 -10.84 24.93 17.68
N ASP A 108 -10.12 23.83 17.39
CA ASP A 108 -10.64 22.74 16.55
C ASP A 108 -11.81 22.03 17.20
N GLN A 109 -11.75 21.80 18.51
CA GLN A 109 -12.73 21.02 19.24
C GLN A 109 -13.81 21.88 19.88
N PHE A 110 -13.51 23.16 20.18
CA PHE A 110 -14.42 24.02 20.93
C PHE A 110 -15.73 24.28 20.19
N PHE A 111 -15.68 24.76 18.94
CA PHE A 111 -16.90 25.04 18.18
C PHE A 111 -17.67 23.77 17.84
N GLU A 112 -16.97 22.66 17.54
CA GLU A 112 -17.59 21.36 17.30
C GLU A 112 -18.33 20.83 18.53
N GLY A 113 -17.78 21.06 19.72
CA GLY A 113 -18.36 20.64 20.99
C GLY A 113 -19.41 21.59 21.53
N ALA A 114 -19.21 22.92 21.40
CA ALA A 114 -20.07 23.90 22.01
C ALA A 114 -21.39 24.13 21.24
N LEU A 115 -21.35 24.22 19.90
CA LEU A 115 -22.54 24.52 19.12
C LEU A 115 -23.70 23.53 19.29
N PRO A 116 -23.48 22.20 19.38
CA PRO A 116 -24.58 21.24 19.64
C PRO A 116 -25.38 21.56 20.90
N PHE A 117 -24.76 22.18 21.92
CA PHE A 117 -25.43 22.51 23.18
C PHE A 117 -26.51 23.59 23.05
N ILE A 118 -26.57 24.32 21.92
CA ILE A 118 -27.70 25.21 21.59
C ILE A 118 -29.02 24.42 21.62
N VAL A 119 -29.03 23.18 21.19
CA VAL A 119 -30.23 22.31 21.16
C VAL A 119 -30.24 21.30 22.30
N LEU A 120 -29.07 20.79 22.73
CA LEU A 120 -28.99 19.78 23.79
C LEU A 120 -29.32 20.34 25.18
N THR A 121 -28.83 21.56 25.49
CA THR A 121 -29.07 22.20 26.79
C THR A 121 -30.56 22.41 27.07
N PRO A 122 -31.35 23.06 26.20
CA PRO A 122 -32.78 23.26 26.46
C PRO A 122 -33.59 21.96 26.39
N HIS A 123 -33.24 21.06 25.48
CA HIS A 123 -33.98 19.79 25.34
C HIS A 123 -33.83 18.88 26.55
N PHE A 124 -32.62 18.73 27.06
CA PHE A 124 -32.32 17.89 28.22
C PHE A 124 -32.34 18.63 29.56
N GLN A 125 -32.71 19.92 29.55
CA GLN A 125 -32.77 20.80 30.72
C GLN A 125 -31.44 20.80 31.53
N LEU A 126 -30.31 20.85 30.80
CA LEU A 126 -28.99 20.86 31.43
C LEU A 126 -28.71 22.20 32.08
N GLY A 127 -28.13 22.16 33.26
CA GLY A 127 -27.60 23.36 33.92
C GLY A 127 -26.37 23.93 33.21
N LEU A 128 -26.05 25.20 33.53
CA LEU A 128 -24.86 25.84 32.94
C LEU A 128 -23.59 25.06 33.27
N LEU A 129 -23.41 24.65 34.49
CA LEU A 129 -22.25 23.85 34.93
C LEU A 129 -22.15 22.52 34.18
N GLU A 130 -23.27 21.80 34.05
CA GLU A 130 -23.34 20.51 33.37
C GLU A 130 -22.95 20.66 31.89
N SER A 131 -23.52 21.65 31.21
CA SER A 131 -23.19 21.96 29.79
C SER A 131 -21.71 22.30 29.64
N THR A 132 -21.14 23.12 30.53
CA THR A 132 -19.73 23.52 30.46
C THR A 132 -18.80 22.31 30.67
N VAL A 133 -19.12 21.44 31.67
CA VAL A 133 -18.34 20.22 31.91
C VAL A 133 -18.42 19.27 30.73
N LEU A 134 -19.59 19.09 30.14
CA LEU A 134 -19.75 18.22 28.95
C LEU A 134 -19.00 18.73 27.73
N ILE A 135 -19.01 20.05 27.48
CA ILE A 135 -18.22 20.67 26.41
C ILE A 135 -16.73 20.45 26.66
N PHE A 136 -16.27 20.67 27.90
CA PHE A 136 -14.86 20.43 28.26
C PHE A 136 -14.46 18.97 28.05
N LEU A 137 -15.25 18.01 28.53
CA LEU A 137 -14.98 16.57 28.36
C LEU A 137 -15.03 16.16 26.89
N PHE A 138 -15.96 16.71 26.10
CA PHE A 138 -16.00 16.50 24.67
C PHE A 138 -14.69 16.98 24.02
N CYS A 139 -14.27 18.21 24.29
CA CYS A 139 -13.03 18.79 23.73
C CYS A 139 -11.79 17.96 24.11
N LEU A 140 -11.71 17.54 25.36
CA LEU A 140 -10.61 16.72 25.86
C LEU A 140 -10.55 15.35 25.13
N GLY A 141 -11.67 14.65 25.05
CA GLY A 141 -11.76 13.35 24.38
C GLY A 141 -11.49 13.45 22.86
N ALA A 142 -12.06 14.47 22.21
CA ALA A 142 -11.81 14.71 20.79
C ALA A 142 -10.34 15.09 20.50
N TYR A 143 -9.70 15.87 21.40
CA TYR A 143 -8.28 16.19 21.31
C TYR A 143 -7.41 14.93 21.46
N ILE A 144 -7.64 14.12 22.51
CA ILE A 144 -6.92 12.86 22.74
C ILE A 144 -7.10 11.93 21.53
N GLY A 145 -8.33 11.77 21.03
CA GLY A 145 -8.61 10.96 19.85
C GLY A 145 -7.90 11.49 18.59
N SER A 146 -7.83 12.82 18.42
CA SER A 146 -7.11 13.43 17.29
C SER A 146 -5.59 13.22 17.38
N VAL A 147 -5.01 13.33 18.57
CA VAL A 147 -3.58 13.06 18.81
C VAL A 147 -3.28 11.60 18.54
N PHE A 148 -4.06 10.69 19.10
CA PHE A 148 -3.91 9.25 18.86
C PHE A 148 -4.04 8.88 17.37
N TYR A 149 -5.06 9.39 16.68
CA TYR A 149 -5.24 9.18 15.25
C TYR A 149 -4.03 9.64 14.43
N LYS A 150 -3.49 10.83 14.75
CA LYS A 150 -2.37 11.41 14.02
C LYS A 150 -1.05 10.74 14.32
N SER A 151 -0.77 10.43 15.59
CA SER A 151 0.49 9.78 15.98
C SER A 151 0.60 8.34 15.47
N ILE A 152 -0.52 7.63 15.37
CA ILE A 152 -0.50 6.23 14.93
C ILE A 152 -0.73 6.09 13.42
N LEU A 153 -1.78 6.77 12.91
CA LEU A 153 -2.22 6.53 11.52
C LEU A 153 -1.69 7.54 10.50
N MET A 154 -1.11 8.66 10.95
CA MET A 154 -0.65 9.73 10.06
C MET A 154 0.84 10.03 10.22
N GLU A 155 1.54 9.33 11.10
CA GLU A 155 3.00 9.46 11.23
C GLU A 155 3.68 8.80 10.03
N GLU A 156 4.60 9.52 9.40
CA GLU A 156 5.38 8.98 8.29
C GLU A 156 6.34 7.90 8.84
N PRO A 157 6.39 6.70 8.21
CA PRO A 157 7.20 5.58 8.71
C PRO A 157 8.69 5.91 8.69
N SER A 158 9.13 6.72 7.74
CA SER A 158 10.49 7.22 7.66
C SER A 158 10.55 8.46 6.75
N PRO A 159 11.31 9.52 7.14
CA PRO A 159 11.51 10.70 6.26
C PRO A 159 12.31 10.37 4.99
N TRP A 160 12.97 9.22 4.93
CA TRP A 160 13.78 8.77 3.80
C TRP A 160 12.97 8.10 2.69
N TYR A 161 11.72 7.69 2.99
CA TYR A 161 10.87 6.97 2.04
C TYR A 161 9.58 7.76 1.80
N PRO A 162 9.42 8.41 0.65
CA PRO A 162 8.30 9.27 0.34
C PRO A 162 7.03 8.46 0.00
N ARG A 163 6.60 7.58 0.89
CA ARG A 163 5.30 6.93 0.75
C ARG A 163 4.21 7.92 1.13
N LYS A 164 3.31 8.23 0.19
CA LYS A 164 2.17 9.10 0.45
C LYS A 164 1.18 8.39 1.37
N LEU A 165 1.26 8.67 2.67
CA LEU A 165 0.51 7.97 3.70
C LEU A 165 -0.94 8.46 3.74
N LYS A 166 -1.86 7.59 3.33
CA LYS A 166 -3.25 7.63 3.73
C LYS A 166 -3.41 6.82 5.01
N ALA A 167 -4.33 7.23 5.91
CA ALA A 167 -4.57 6.53 7.18
C ALA A 167 -4.80 5.02 6.99
N LYS A 168 -5.49 4.64 5.92
CA LYS A 168 -5.73 3.22 5.57
C LYS A 168 -4.45 2.48 5.21
N THR A 169 -3.55 3.11 4.43
CA THR A 169 -2.25 2.52 4.09
C THR A 169 -1.40 2.34 5.35
N ARG A 170 -1.37 3.37 6.21
CA ARG A 170 -0.64 3.28 7.48
C ARG A 170 -1.20 2.21 8.41
N PHE A 171 -2.52 2.07 8.49
CA PHE A 171 -3.14 0.98 9.23
C PHE A 171 -2.73 -0.40 8.68
N LYS A 172 -2.69 -0.56 7.36
CA LYS A 172 -2.21 -1.80 6.72
C LYS A 172 -0.75 -2.09 7.10
N GLU A 173 0.13 -1.09 7.05
CA GLU A 173 1.53 -1.25 7.45
C GLU A 173 1.66 -1.67 8.91
N ILE A 174 1.04 -0.92 9.83
CA ILE A 174 1.09 -1.22 11.26
C ILE A 174 0.51 -2.62 11.52
N SER A 175 -0.64 -2.94 10.92
CA SER A 175 -1.30 -4.24 11.12
C SER A 175 -0.55 -5.41 10.48
N SER A 176 0.33 -5.17 9.52
CA SER A 176 1.11 -6.21 8.85
C SER A 176 2.52 -6.35 9.42
N CYS A 177 3.12 -5.26 9.89
CA CYS A 177 4.55 -5.20 10.17
C CYS A 177 4.87 -4.94 11.66
N SER A 178 3.95 -4.32 12.43
CA SER A 178 4.21 -4.02 13.84
C SER A 178 3.99 -5.23 14.75
N PRO A 179 4.96 -5.59 15.61
CA PRO A 179 4.80 -6.67 16.59
C PRO A 179 3.62 -6.48 17.56
N ASP A 180 3.21 -5.23 17.79
CA ASP A 180 2.13 -4.89 18.73
C ASP A 180 0.77 -5.46 18.29
N PHE A 181 0.59 -5.68 16.98
CA PHE A 181 -0.64 -6.23 16.42
C PHE A 181 -0.65 -7.76 16.31
N ARG A 182 0.39 -8.47 16.75
CA ARG A 182 0.53 -9.93 16.59
C ARG A 182 -0.69 -10.77 17.05
N TYR A 183 -1.37 -10.34 18.11
CA TYR A 183 -2.54 -11.04 18.62
C TYR A 183 -3.79 -10.85 17.75
N PHE A 184 -3.82 -9.79 16.94
CA PHE A 184 -4.92 -9.46 16.04
C PHE A 184 -4.70 -9.92 14.60
N TYR A 185 -3.48 -10.38 14.25
CA TYR A 185 -3.15 -10.81 12.89
C TYR A 185 -4.15 -11.82 12.30
N PRO A 186 -4.54 -12.91 12.98
CA PRO A 186 -5.48 -13.87 12.40
C PRO A 186 -6.87 -13.29 12.15
N LEU A 187 -7.25 -12.23 12.85
CA LEU A 187 -8.53 -11.54 12.67
C LEU A 187 -8.46 -10.56 11.50
N ILE A 188 -7.38 -9.78 11.43
CA ILE A 188 -7.18 -8.75 10.40
C ILE A 188 -6.87 -9.40 9.04
N HIS A 189 -6.04 -10.45 9.04
CA HIS A 189 -5.61 -11.20 7.85
C HIS A 189 -6.31 -12.56 7.76
N PHE A 190 -7.62 -12.60 8.02
CA PHE A 190 -8.40 -13.84 8.11
C PHE A 190 -8.30 -14.68 6.84
N GLU A 191 -8.32 -14.07 5.66
CA GLU A 191 -8.20 -14.75 4.39
C GLU A 191 -6.89 -15.56 4.32
N GLU A 192 -5.78 -14.95 4.63
CA GLU A 192 -4.48 -15.63 4.61
C GLU A 192 -4.35 -16.66 5.75
N ALA A 193 -4.66 -16.27 6.98
CA ALA A 193 -4.47 -17.10 8.16
C ALA A 193 -5.37 -18.35 8.18
N VAL A 194 -6.60 -18.24 7.67
CA VAL A 194 -7.58 -19.33 7.73
C VAL A 194 -7.77 -19.99 6.37
N TYR A 195 -8.08 -19.21 5.32
CA TYR A 195 -8.40 -19.78 4.02
C TYR A 195 -7.18 -20.46 3.38
N TYR A 196 -6.05 -19.74 3.19
CA TYR A 196 -4.87 -20.32 2.55
C TYR A 196 -4.10 -21.28 3.45
N HIS A 197 -3.76 -20.86 4.67
CA HIS A 197 -2.89 -21.66 5.54
C HIS A 197 -3.59 -22.86 6.18
N ARG A 198 -4.91 -22.84 6.33
CA ARG A 198 -5.65 -23.96 6.94
C ARG A 198 -6.52 -24.69 5.93
N ILE A 199 -7.52 -24.02 5.30
CA ILE A 199 -8.51 -24.70 4.45
C ILE A 199 -7.86 -25.26 3.19
N ILE A 200 -7.18 -24.45 2.39
CA ILE A 200 -6.56 -24.91 1.14
C ILE A 200 -5.44 -25.92 1.41
N LYS A 201 -4.63 -25.69 2.43
CA LYS A 201 -3.59 -26.65 2.82
C LYS A 201 -4.18 -28.01 3.26
N CYS A 202 -5.29 -27.98 4.01
CA CYS A 202 -6.02 -29.19 4.42
C CYS A 202 -6.56 -29.95 3.19
N PHE A 203 -7.17 -29.24 2.24
CA PHE A 203 -7.64 -29.80 0.98
C PHE A 203 -6.54 -30.56 0.24
N PHE A 204 -5.37 -29.94 0.03
CA PHE A 204 -4.25 -30.61 -0.64
C PHE A 204 -3.69 -31.79 0.16
N ARG A 205 -3.78 -31.78 1.48
CA ARG A 205 -3.39 -32.92 2.33
C ARG A 205 -4.37 -34.10 2.24
N ILE A 206 -5.66 -33.80 2.31
CA ILE A 206 -6.72 -34.84 2.23
C ILE A 206 -6.72 -35.49 0.85
N THR A 207 -6.52 -34.74 -0.22
CA THR A 207 -6.43 -35.27 -1.59
C THR A 207 -5.11 -35.96 -1.90
N GLY A 208 -4.14 -35.97 -0.97
CA GLY A 208 -2.82 -36.56 -1.18
C GLY A 208 -1.90 -35.78 -2.10
N LEU A 209 -2.37 -34.62 -2.65
CA LEU A 209 -1.63 -33.83 -3.63
C LEU A 209 -0.56 -32.92 -2.99
N TYR A 210 -0.58 -32.70 -1.68
CA TYR A 210 0.32 -31.78 -1.00
C TYR A 210 1.81 -32.10 -1.22
N LYS A 211 2.21 -33.38 -1.08
CA LYS A 211 3.60 -33.79 -1.24
C LYS A 211 4.11 -33.60 -2.66
N SER A 212 3.29 -33.93 -3.66
CA SER A 212 3.61 -33.73 -5.07
C SER A 212 3.69 -32.24 -5.40
N GLY A 213 2.72 -31.44 -4.93
CA GLY A 213 2.71 -30.00 -5.12
C GLY A 213 3.91 -29.29 -4.47
N LYS A 214 4.32 -29.72 -3.25
CA LYS A 214 5.53 -29.18 -2.59
C LYS A 214 6.81 -29.55 -3.38
N LYS A 215 6.91 -30.80 -3.88
CA LYS A 215 8.03 -31.19 -4.74
C LYS A 215 8.11 -30.34 -6.00
N ASN A 216 6.98 -30.03 -6.62
CA ASN A 216 6.92 -29.15 -7.78
C ASN A 216 7.33 -27.72 -7.44
N ALA A 217 6.92 -27.20 -6.28
CA ALA A 217 7.29 -25.86 -5.80
C ALA A 217 8.81 -25.70 -5.57
N LEU A 218 9.50 -26.79 -5.19
CA LEU A 218 10.96 -26.80 -5.04
C LEU A 218 11.70 -26.96 -6.39
N ASN A 219 11.01 -27.35 -7.46
CA ASN A 219 11.60 -27.48 -8.79
C ASN A 219 11.63 -26.13 -9.50
N ILE A 220 12.58 -25.29 -9.14
CA ILE A 220 12.81 -24.01 -9.79
C ILE A 220 13.82 -24.11 -10.93
N GLY A 221 13.85 -23.14 -11.82
CA GLY A 221 14.81 -23.10 -12.91
C GLY A 221 15.19 -21.69 -13.31
N ILE A 222 16.25 -21.60 -14.13
CA ILE A 222 16.60 -20.36 -14.82
C ILE A 222 16.00 -20.38 -16.23
N VAL A 223 15.46 -19.23 -16.64
CA VAL A 223 14.88 -19.03 -17.98
C VAL A 223 15.67 -17.95 -18.65
N HIS A 224 16.41 -18.32 -19.69
CA HIS A 224 17.16 -17.36 -20.51
C HIS A 224 16.26 -16.81 -21.62
N LYS A 225 16.19 -15.51 -21.72
CA LYS A 225 15.41 -14.77 -22.72
C LYS A 225 16.23 -13.68 -23.37
N LEU A 226 16.00 -13.45 -24.63
CA LEU A 226 16.56 -12.40 -25.44
C LEU A 226 15.42 -11.43 -25.81
N VAL A 227 15.61 -10.13 -25.59
CA VAL A 227 14.60 -9.11 -25.90
C VAL A 227 15.21 -8.02 -26.75
N THR A 228 14.61 -7.80 -27.92
CA THR A 228 15.00 -6.71 -28.82
C THR A 228 14.25 -5.44 -28.44
N LEU A 229 15.01 -4.39 -28.16
CA LEU A 229 14.51 -3.08 -27.74
C LEU A 229 15.14 -2.00 -28.61
N PRO A 230 14.46 -1.51 -29.66
CA PRO A 230 15.04 -0.61 -30.67
C PRO A 230 15.58 0.71 -30.09
N ARG A 231 15.05 1.17 -28.96
CA ARG A 231 15.51 2.39 -28.27
C ARG A 231 16.69 2.15 -27.33
N LEU A 232 17.14 0.89 -27.14
CA LEU A 232 18.27 0.58 -26.25
C LEU A 232 19.52 1.30 -26.73
N PRO A 233 20.22 2.07 -25.88
CA PRO A 233 21.49 2.70 -26.28
C PRO A 233 22.54 1.64 -26.64
N GLU A 234 23.36 1.91 -27.66
CA GLU A 234 24.33 0.96 -28.23
C GLU A 234 25.28 0.36 -27.20
N GLU A 235 25.73 1.20 -26.27
CA GLU A 235 26.64 0.77 -25.20
C GLU A 235 26.03 -0.29 -24.26
N PHE A 236 24.71 -0.41 -24.22
CA PHE A 236 23.99 -1.39 -23.42
C PHE A 236 23.52 -2.60 -24.25
N ASN A 237 23.94 -2.71 -25.49
CA ASN A 237 23.69 -3.92 -26.29
C ASN A 237 24.35 -5.14 -25.63
N ASN A 238 23.61 -6.25 -25.50
CA ASN A 238 23.96 -7.45 -24.74
C ASN A 238 23.99 -7.24 -23.22
N LEU A 239 23.28 -6.25 -22.68
CA LEU A 239 23.13 -6.10 -21.21
C LEU A 239 22.41 -7.30 -20.64
N ASN A 240 23.02 -7.96 -19.65
CA ASN A 240 22.44 -9.10 -18.97
C ASN A 240 21.83 -8.71 -17.63
N ILE A 241 20.53 -8.96 -17.47
CA ILE A 241 19.77 -8.69 -16.25
C ILE A 241 19.31 -10.03 -15.65
N ILE A 242 19.66 -10.28 -14.39
CA ILE A 242 19.00 -11.32 -13.59
C ILE A 242 17.84 -10.69 -12.85
N TYR A 243 16.64 -11.20 -13.07
CA TYR A 243 15.42 -10.81 -12.39
C TYR A 243 14.80 -12.01 -11.66
N PHE A 244 14.43 -11.82 -10.41
CA PHE A 244 13.69 -12.81 -9.62
C PHE A 244 12.78 -12.09 -8.62
N SER A 245 11.62 -12.66 -8.35
CA SER A 245 10.59 -12.11 -7.47
C SER A 245 9.88 -13.21 -6.70
N ASP A 246 9.02 -12.83 -5.76
CA ASP A 246 8.10 -13.75 -5.09
C ASP A 246 8.86 -14.92 -4.43
N LEU A 247 9.88 -14.60 -3.66
CA LEU A 247 10.69 -15.62 -3.01
C LEU A 247 9.92 -16.36 -1.93
N HIS A 248 9.10 -15.65 -1.13
CA HIS A 248 8.37 -16.22 0.00
C HIS A 248 9.21 -17.22 0.79
N ILE A 249 10.46 -16.82 1.03
CA ILE A 249 11.59 -17.72 1.34
C ILE A 249 11.45 -18.44 2.68
N ASP A 250 10.79 -17.80 3.65
CA ASP A 250 10.49 -18.35 4.97
C ASP A 250 9.37 -19.42 4.94
N GLY A 251 8.64 -19.52 3.83
CA GLY A 251 7.68 -20.60 3.58
C GLY A 251 8.29 -21.87 2.97
N LEU A 252 9.43 -21.74 2.29
CA LEU A 252 10.18 -22.82 1.64
C LEU A 252 11.69 -22.58 1.71
N GLU A 253 12.26 -22.69 2.90
CA GLU A 253 13.70 -22.46 3.14
C GLU A 253 14.61 -23.37 2.30
N GLU A 254 14.10 -24.54 1.91
CA GLU A 254 14.80 -25.49 1.04
C GLU A 254 15.11 -24.92 -0.35
N LEU A 255 14.53 -23.78 -0.75
CA LEU A 255 14.86 -23.07 -1.99
C LEU A 255 16.23 -22.40 -1.95
N VAL A 256 16.72 -21.98 -0.77
CA VAL A 256 18.00 -21.22 -0.64
C VAL A 256 19.19 -21.94 -1.31
N PRO A 257 19.46 -23.21 -1.04
CA PRO A 257 20.54 -23.94 -1.72
C PRO A 257 20.39 -23.99 -3.24
N GLU A 258 19.15 -24.18 -3.73
CA GLU A 258 18.87 -24.29 -5.17
C GLU A 258 19.02 -22.94 -5.89
N ILE A 259 18.52 -21.86 -5.30
CA ILE A 259 18.72 -20.50 -5.81
C ILE A 259 20.21 -20.19 -5.90
N ASN A 260 20.98 -20.47 -4.84
CA ASN A 260 22.42 -20.28 -4.83
C ASN A 260 23.15 -21.13 -5.89
N ARG A 261 22.69 -22.38 -6.13
CA ARG A 261 23.26 -23.25 -7.15
C ARG A 261 23.05 -22.68 -8.55
N ILE A 262 21.88 -22.09 -8.81
CA ILE A 262 21.54 -21.46 -10.09
C ILE A 262 22.36 -20.18 -10.25
N LEU A 263 22.26 -19.26 -9.29
CA LEU A 263 22.86 -17.93 -9.39
C LEU A 263 24.40 -17.97 -9.41
N LYS A 264 25.03 -19.01 -8.83
CA LYS A 264 26.51 -19.16 -8.88
C LYS A 264 27.07 -19.27 -10.30
N LYS A 265 26.23 -19.67 -11.28
CA LYS A 265 26.64 -19.84 -12.68
C LYS A 265 26.44 -18.56 -13.51
N GLU A 266 25.80 -17.57 -12.94
CA GLU A 266 25.41 -16.35 -13.63
C GLU A 266 26.33 -15.18 -13.22
N THR A 267 26.60 -14.30 -14.17
CA THR A 267 27.37 -13.07 -13.98
C THR A 267 26.59 -11.88 -14.53
N PRO A 268 25.53 -11.45 -13.83
CA PRO A 268 24.69 -10.37 -14.36
C PRO A 268 25.40 -9.01 -14.37
N ASP A 269 25.07 -8.19 -15.34
CA ASP A 269 25.39 -6.76 -15.32
C ASP A 269 24.54 -6.03 -14.28
N ILE A 270 23.24 -6.38 -14.20
CA ILE A 270 22.27 -5.86 -13.22
C ILE A 270 21.54 -7.03 -12.57
N CYS A 271 21.38 -6.97 -11.25
CA CYS A 271 20.54 -7.93 -10.52
C CYS A 271 19.33 -7.21 -9.92
N ILE A 272 18.13 -7.76 -10.11
CA ILE A 272 16.88 -7.14 -9.67
C ILE A 272 16.05 -8.13 -8.86
N PHE A 273 15.66 -7.72 -7.65
CA PHE A 273 14.66 -8.39 -6.84
C PHE A 273 13.30 -7.69 -6.96
N GLY A 274 12.30 -8.40 -7.45
CA GLY A 274 10.99 -7.86 -7.81
C GLY A 274 9.95 -7.85 -6.68
N GLY A 275 10.37 -8.00 -5.41
CA GLY A 275 9.46 -7.96 -4.25
C GLY A 275 8.92 -9.32 -3.82
N ASP A 276 8.15 -9.30 -2.73
CA ASP A 276 7.57 -10.45 -2.03
C ASP A 276 8.63 -11.42 -1.50
N LEU A 277 9.36 -10.93 -0.48
CA LEU A 277 10.41 -11.68 0.18
C LEU A 277 9.85 -12.70 1.19
N ARG A 278 8.88 -12.27 2.04
CA ARG A 278 8.29 -13.14 3.06
C ARG A 278 7.03 -13.85 2.59
N MET A 279 6.73 -14.99 3.24
CA MET A 279 5.57 -15.82 2.91
C MET A 279 4.25 -15.19 3.31
N SER A 280 4.14 -14.74 4.55
CA SER A 280 2.92 -14.11 5.06
C SER A 280 2.96 -12.60 4.85
N SER A 281 1.81 -12.00 4.54
CA SER A 281 1.67 -10.54 4.44
C SER A 281 1.76 -9.84 5.81
N TYR A 282 1.92 -10.59 6.91
CA TYR A 282 1.96 -10.09 8.28
C TYR A 282 2.98 -10.86 9.15
N GLY A 283 3.40 -10.24 10.25
CA GLY A 283 4.26 -10.88 11.25
C GLY A 283 5.73 -10.53 11.13
N ASP A 284 6.57 -11.34 11.78
CA ASP A 284 8.02 -11.14 11.80
C ASP A 284 8.65 -11.37 10.42
N TYR A 285 9.55 -10.47 10.05
CA TYR A 285 10.29 -10.50 8.78
C TYR A 285 11.78 -10.81 8.97
N SER A 286 12.24 -11.05 10.19
CA SER A 286 13.67 -11.30 10.47
C SER A 286 14.17 -12.59 9.82
N THR A 287 13.35 -13.63 9.85
CA THR A 287 13.69 -14.93 9.24
C THR A 287 13.89 -14.81 7.73
N CYS A 288 12.97 -14.16 7.01
CA CYS A 288 13.10 -14.02 5.57
C CYS A 288 14.31 -13.16 5.17
N LEU A 289 14.61 -12.06 5.90
CA LEU A 289 15.80 -11.25 5.67
C LEU A 289 17.10 -12.03 5.92
N ASN A 290 17.14 -12.87 6.96
CA ASN A 290 18.30 -13.71 7.25
C ASN A 290 18.53 -14.76 6.14
N LEU A 291 17.46 -15.38 5.63
CA LEU A 291 17.56 -16.31 4.50
C LEU A 291 17.96 -15.58 3.20
N PHE A 292 17.43 -14.40 2.97
CA PHE A 292 17.74 -13.57 1.80
C PHE A 292 19.21 -13.14 1.78
N SER A 293 19.78 -12.78 2.92
CA SER A 293 21.21 -12.45 3.02
C SER A 293 22.12 -13.57 2.54
N LYS A 294 21.72 -14.84 2.77
CA LYS A 294 22.47 -16.02 2.30
C LYS A 294 22.46 -16.18 0.77
N ILE A 295 21.59 -15.46 0.08
CA ILE A 295 21.50 -15.42 -1.39
C ILE A 295 22.22 -14.19 -1.91
N ILE A 296 21.78 -13.01 -1.48
CA ILE A 296 22.18 -11.71 -2.03
C ILE A 296 23.68 -11.44 -1.89
N LEU A 297 24.26 -11.74 -0.74
CA LEU A 297 25.68 -11.49 -0.46
C LEU A 297 26.63 -12.31 -1.37
N LYS A 298 26.12 -13.30 -2.10
CA LYS A 298 26.88 -14.12 -3.05
C LYS A 298 26.76 -13.63 -4.49
N ILE A 299 25.85 -12.74 -4.78
CA ILE A 299 25.64 -12.21 -6.12
C ILE A 299 26.65 -11.09 -6.39
N LYS A 300 27.36 -11.21 -7.50
CA LYS A 300 28.21 -10.15 -8.02
C LYS A 300 27.54 -9.55 -9.26
N SER A 301 27.30 -8.26 -9.24
CA SER A 301 26.66 -7.54 -10.33
C SER A 301 27.49 -6.28 -10.67
N ARG A 302 27.69 -6.02 -11.95
CA ARG A 302 28.55 -4.94 -12.41
C ARG A 302 28.00 -3.55 -12.08
N TYR A 303 26.68 -3.36 -12.29
CA TYR A 303 26.00 -2.10 -12.07
C TYR A 303 25.11 -2.09 -10.81
N GLY A 304 25.25 -3.08 -9.96
CA GLY A 304 24.56 -3.12 -8.67
C GLY A 304 23.36 -4.06 -8.60
N ILE A 305 22.80 -4.11 -7.39
CA ILE A 305 21.62 -4.91 -7.06
C ILE A 305 20.51 -3.96 -6.67
N TYR A 306 19.36 -4.11 -7.29
CA TYR A 306 18.19 -3.26 -7.11
C TYR A 306 16.99 -4.08 -6.64
N ALA A 307 16.06 -3.43 -5.95
CA ALA A 307 14.82 -4.07 -5.53
C ALA A 307 13.64 -3.10 -5.57
N VAL A 308 12.45 -3.65 -5.72
CA VAL A 308 11.17 -3.02 -5.36
C VAL A 308 10.51 -3.85 -4.27
N LEU A 309 9.56 -3.28 -3.53
CA LEU A 309 8.80 -4.01 -2.53
C LEU A 309 7.52 -4.59 -3.14
N GLY A 310 7.13 -5.76 -2.64
CA GLY A 310 5.84 -6.37 -2.93
C GLY A 310 4.81 -6.15 -1.82
N ASN A 311 3.63 -6.74 -2.01
CA ASN A 311 2.52 -6.60 -1.08
C ASN A 311 2.72 -7.37 0.25
N HIS A 312 3.68 -8.30 0.30
CA HIS A 312 4.08 -8.98 1.53
C HIS A 312 5.22 -8.27 2.28
N ASP A 313 5.86 -7.27 1.68
CA ASP A 313 7.03 -6.62 2.26
C ASP A 313 6.67 -5.40 3.11
N CYS A 314 7.56 -5.06 4.04
CA CYS A 314 7.44 -3.92 4.94
C CYS A 314 8.50 -2.86 4.64
N LEU A 315 8.17 -1.59 4.87
CA LEU A 315 9.13 -0.49 4.77
C LEU A 315 10.31 -0.68 5.74
N GLU A 316 10.06 -1.23 6.90
CA GLU A 316 11.06 -1.52 7.93
C GLU A 316 12.13 -2.54 7.49
N MET A 317 11.88 -3.29 6.41
CA MET A 317 12.87 -4.20 5.81
C MET A 317 13.95 -3.46 5.01
N ILE A 318 13.63 -2.27 4.49
CA ILE A 318 14.50 -1.51 3.56
C ILE A 318 15.88 -1.23 4.15
N PRO A 319 16.03 -0.67 5.38
CA PRO A 319 17.35 -0.40 5.94
C PRO A 319 18.25 -1.65 6.02
N VAL A 320 17.64 -2.81 6.27
CA VAL A 320 18.39 -4.08 6.34
C VAL A 320 18.79 -4.53 4.93
N MET A 321 17.91 -4.37 3.93
CA MET A 321 18.21 -4.69 2.51
C MET A 321 19.31 -3.76 1.98
N GLU A 322 19.27 -2.48 2.27
CA GLU A 322 20.29 -1.51 1.87
C GLU A 322 21.66 -1.80 2.52
N ASN A 323 21.67 -2.24 3.77
CA ASN A 323 22.91 -2.70 4.44
C ASN A 323 23.49 -3.98 3.79
N MET A 324 22.70 -4.74 3.03
CA MET A 324 23.18 -5.86 2.20
C MET A 324 23.73 -5.40 0.84
N GLY A 325 23.73 -4.11 0.54
CA GLY A 325 24.18 -3.53 -0.74
C GLY A 325 23.10 -3.50 -1.82
N ILE A 326 21.83 -3.61 -1.45
CA ILE A 326 20.69 -3.51 -2.38
C ILE A 326 20.17 -2.07 -2.38
N ARG A 327 20.00 -1.45 -3.54
CA ARG A 327 19.27 -0.20 -3.64
C ARG A 327 17.79 -0.47 -3.85
N VAL A 328 16.95 -0.11 -2.90
CA VAL A 328 15.50 -0.24 -2.99
C VAL A 328 14.93 1.00 -3.67
N LEU A 329 14.18 0.80 -4.75
CA LEU A 329 13.50 1.87 -5.51
C LEU A 329 12.03 1.92 -5.09
N LEU A 330 11.64 3.02 -4.46
CA LEU A 330 10.29 3.20 -3.93
C LEU A 330 9.71 4.52 -4.44
N ASN A 331 9.05 4.49 -5.60
CA ASN A 331 8.67 5.67 -6.38
C ASN A 331 9.90 6.55 -6.68
N ASP A 332 10.99 5.90 -7.05
CA ASP A 332 12.30 6.49 -7.27
C ASP A 332 12.94 5.90 -8.55
N SER A 333 13.98 6.53 -9.02
CA SER A 333 14.74 6.06 -10.18
C SER A 333 16.24 6.15 -9.95
N VAL A 334 16.98 5.39 -10.75
CA VAL A 334 18.44 5.43 -10.79
C VAL A 334 18.92 5.45 -12.22
N LYS A 335 19.87 6.32 -12.49
CA LYS A 335 20.61 6.41 -13.74
C LYS A 335 21.80 5.45 -13.73
N ILE A 336 21.95 4.64 -14.77
CA ILE A 336 23.12 3.79 -15.00
C ILE A 336 23.83 4.32 -16.24
N GLU A 337 25.10 4.63 -16.11
CA GLU A 337 25.92 5.21 -17.17
C GLU A 337 27.00 4.24 -17.65
N LYS A 338 27.22 4.23 -18.96
CA LYS A 338 28.30 3.50 -19.61
C LYS A 338 28.75 4.28 -20.86
N ASN A 339 30.03 4.65 -20.90
CA ASN A 339 30.67 5.34 -22.05
C ASN A 339 29.87 6.55 -22.61
N GLY A 340 29.31 7.36 -21.70
CA GLY A 340 28.54 8.55 -22.05
C GLY A 340 27.07 8.31 -22.45
N GLN A 341 26.63 7.07 -22.53
CA GLN A 341 25.22 6.71 -22.71
C GLN A 341 24.59 6.29 -21.38
N SER A 342 23.28 6.37 -21.27
CA SER A 342 22.59 6.05 -20.02
C SER A 342 21.27 5.32 -20.23
N ILE A 343 20.92 4.48 -19.26
CA ILE A 343 19.60 3.88 -19.07
C ILE A 343 19.10 4.22 -17.67
N TYR A 344 17.80 4.16 -17.48
CA TYR A 344 17.18 4.42 -16.17
C TYR A 344 16.43 3.18 -15.67
N LEU A 345 16.67 2.79 -14.42
CA LEU A 345 15.79 1.88 -13.69
C LEU A 345 14.80 2.72 -12.91
N VAL A 346 13.50 2.49 -13.11
CA VAL A 346 12.41 3.23 -12.49
C VAL A 346 11.63 2.25 -11.64
N GLY A 347 11.66 2.39 -10.32
CA GLY A 347 10.96 1.50 -9.40
C GLY A 347 9.81 2.19 -8.70
N VAL A 348 8.67 1.51 -8.59
CA VAL A 348 7.52 2.01 -7.86
C VAL A 348 7.19 1.14 -6.64
N ASP A 349 6.46 1.73 -5.71
CA ASP A 349 5.90 1.05 -4.55
C ASP A 349 4.74 0.11 -4.96
N ASP A 350 4.24 -0.70 -4.03
CA ASP A 350 3.19 -1.69 -4.28
C ASP A 350 1.86 -1.05 -4.73
N PRO A 351 1.35 -1.39 -5.93
CA PRO A 351 0.03 -0.95 -6.41
C PRO A 351 -1.11 -1.81 -5.88
N HIS A 352 -0.84 -3.04 -5.44
CA HIS A 352 -1.86 -4.04 -5.16
C HIS A 352 -2.49 -3.87 -3.76
N TYR A 353 -1.70 -4.06 -2.71
CA TYR A 353 -2.15 -4.06 -1.33
C TYR A 353 -2.07 -2.66 -0.71
N TYR A 354 -0.91 -2.04 -0.75
CA TYR A 354 -0.70 -0.71 -0.17
C TYR A 354 -1.26 0.41 -1.05
N ASN A 355 -1.36 0.19 -2.37
CA ASN A 355 -1.85 1.16 -3.36
C ASN A 355 -1.06 2.48 -3.32
N CYS A 356 0.26 2.37 -3.30
CA CYS A 356 1.20 3.47 -3.15
C CYS A 356 2.08 3.71 -4.37
N ALA A 357 1.94 2.93 -5.44
CA ALA A 357 2.68 3.15 -6.69
C ALA A 357 2.40 4.54 -7.25
N ASN A 358 3.46 5.24 -7.65
CA ASN A 358 3.39 6.57 -8.27
C ASN A 358 4.42 6.65 -9.40
N VAL A 359 3.97 6.33 -10.61
CA VAL A 359 4.80 6.31 -11.83
C VAL A 359 5.29 7.71 -12.20
N GLU A 360 4.42 8.72 -12.06
CA GLU A 360 4.75 10.11 -12.36
C GLU A 360 5.91 10.61 -11.47
N MET A 361 5.82 10.36 -10.15
CA MET A 361 6.87 10.72 -9.21
C MET A 361 8.18 9.98 -9.51
N ALA A 362 8.12 8.67 -9.78
CA ALA A 362 9.29 7.86 -10.04
C ALA A 362 10.06 8.27 -11.32
N SER A 363 9.37 8.92 -12.26
CA SER A 363 9.93 9.33 -13.55
C SER A 363 10.09 10.84 -13.74
N SER A 364 9.79 11.66 -12.73
CA SER A 364 9.73 13.13 -12.82
C SER A 364 11.03 13.78 -13.30
N ASP A 365 12.18 13.22 -12.92
CA ASP A 365 13.49 13.78 -13.21
C ASP A 365 14.20 13.10 -14.40
N ILE A 366 13.48 12.25 -15.15
CA ILE A 366 14.03 11.50 -16.28
C ILE A 366 13.70 12.20 -17.60
N PRO A 367 14.69 12.42 -18.50
CA PRO A 367 14.42 12.94 -19.83
C PRO A 367 13.39 12.09 -20.59
N GLY A 368 12.50 12.73 -21.34
CA GLY A 368 11.38 12.05 -22.01
C GLY A 368 11.83 11.00 -23.05
N ASP A 369 12.97 11.25 -23.71
CA ASP A 369 13.58 10.38 -24.70
C ASP A 369 14.52 9.31 -24.13
N ALA A 370 14.76 9.31 -22.82
CA ALA A 370 15.63 8.33 -22.17
C ALA A 370 15.05 6.92 -22.25
N PHE A 371 15.96 5.92 -22.30
CA PHE A 371 15.59 4.51 -22.19
C PHE A 371 15.30 4.14 -20.74
N LYS A 372 14.13 3.53 -20.50
CA LYS A 372 13.60 3.28 -19.15
C LYS A 372 13.20 1.82 -18.96
N ILE A 373 13.76 1.18 -17.93
CA ILE A 373 13.36 -0.14 -17.45
C ILE A 373 12.51 0.07 -16.20
N PHE A 374 11.25 -0.31 -16.24
CA PHE A 374 10.29 -0.14 -15.18
C PHE A 374 10.18 -1.38 -14.30
N LEU A 375 10.28 -1.19 -13.01
CA LEU A 375 10.23 -2.21 -11.98
C LEU A 375 9.02 -1.98 -11.09
N CYS A 376 8.14 -2.95 -11.06
CA CYS A 376 6.98 -2.96 -10.17
C CYS A 376 6.73 -4.40 -9.73
N HIS A 377 6.31 -4.60 -8.49
CA HIS A 377 6.02 -5.95 -8.04
C HIS A 377 4.87 -6.59 -8.84
N SER A 378 3.78 -5.85 -9.06
CA SER A 378 2.56 -6.32 -9.75
C SER A 378 2.43 -5.69 -11.15
N PRO A 379 1.80 -6.36 -12.14
CA PRO A 379 1.53 -5.80 -13.45
C PRO A 379 0.41 -4.74 -13.47
N GLU A 380 -0.14 -4.34 -12.32
CA GLU A 380 -1.39 -3.55 -12.24
C GLU A 380 -1.29 -2.11 -12.76
N VAL A 381 -0.09 -1.52 -12.85
CA VAL A 381 0.14 -0.14 -13.34
C VAL A 381 0.73 -0.12 -14.76
N TYR A 382 0.41 -1.13 -15.57
CA TYR A 382 0.97 -1.29 -16.93
C TYR A 382 0.55 -0.17 -17.89
N GLN A 383 -0.65 0.41 -17.71
CA GLN A 383 -1.13 1.51 -18.55
C GLN A 383 -0.42 2.82 -18.22
N GLU A 384 -0.27 3.10 -16.92
CA GLU A 384 0.47 4.28 -16.44
C GLU A 384 1.96 4.21 -16.83
N ALA A 385 2.55 3.02 -16.80
CA ALA A 385 3.92 2.80 -17.22
C ALA A 385 4.11 3.07 -18.74
N GLU A 386 3.18 2.60 -19.58
CA GLU A 386 3.20 2.86 -21.02
C GLU A 386 3.05 4.35 -21.31
N GLN A 387 2.09 5.03 -20.67
CA GLN A 387 1.87 6.47 -20.81
C GLN A 387 3.08 7.31 -20.39
N ALA A 388 3.87 6.82 -19.41
CA ALA A 388 5.12 7.45 -18.99
C ALA A 388 6.31 7.11 -19.91
N GLY A 389 6.08 6.36 -21.00
CA GLY A 389 7.09 6.02 -22.02
C GLY A 389 8.16 5.06 -21.50
N MET A 390 7.77 4.05 -20.73
CA MET A 390 8.67 2.97 -20.33
C MET A 390 8.93 2.03 -21.52
N ASP A 391 10.16 1.51 -21.63
CA ASP A 391 10.56 0.62 -22.73
C ASP A 391 10.41 -0.86 -22.36
N LEU A 392 10.75 -1.20 -21.12
CA LEU A 392 10.66 -2.55 -20.58
C LEU A 392 10.01 -2.54 -19.20
N TYR A 393 9.05 -3.43 -18.95
CA TYR A 393 8.37 -3.61 -17.66
C TYR A 393 8.66 -5.00 -17.09
N LEU A 394 9.25 -5.08 -15.91
CA LEU A 394 9.52 -6.32 -15.20
C LEU A 394 8.67 -6.39 -13.92
N CYS A 395 7.91 -7.48 -13.77
CA CYS A 395 7.05 -7.71 -12.59
C CYS A 395 6.88 -9.19 -12.25
N GLY A 396 6.27 -9.47 -11.08
CA GLY A 396 5.93 -10.78 -10.55
C GLY A 396 4.48 -10.84 -10.06
N HIS A 397 4.28 -11.13 -8.76
CA HIS A 397 3.02 -11.13 -8.02
C HIS A 397 2.03 -12.25 -8.37
N THR A 398 1.86 -12.56 -9.64
CA THR A 398 0.80 -13.46 -10.11
C THR A 398 1.10 -14.94 -9.92
N HIS A 399 2.37 -15.29 -9.68
CA HIS A 399 2.88 -16.68 -9.63
C HIS A 399 2.50 -17.54 -10.86
N ALA A 400 2.14 -16.91 -12.01
CA ALA A 400 1.49 -17.59 -13.13
C ALA A 400 0.23 -18.39 -12.68
N GLY A 401 -0.44 -17.90 -11.61
CA GLY A 401 -1.57 -18.57 -10.97
C GLY A 401 -1.21 -19.75 -10.09
N GLN A 402 0.08 -20.06 -9.89
CA GLN A 402 0.64 -21.11 -9.01
C GLN A 402 0.05 -22.52 -9.21
N VAL A 403 -1.28 -22.62 -9.32
CA VAL A 403 -2.04 -23.83 -9.66
C VAL A 403 -2.81 -23.59 -10.95
N GLN A 404 -2.45 -24.31 -11.99
CA GLN A 404 -3.15 -24.26 -13.27
C GLN A 404 -3.93 -25.53 -13.52
N LEU A 405 -5.02 -25.42 -14.27
CA LEU A 405 -5.81 -26.55 -14.75
C LEU A 405 -5.50 -26.79 -16.24
N PRO A 406 -5.43 -28.05 -16.68
CA PRO A 406 -5.22 -28.37 -18.09
C PRO A 406 -6.27 -27.68 -18.96
N LYS A 407 -5.86 -27.02 -20.04
CA LYS A 407 -6.70 -26.29 -21.02
C LYS A 407 -7.43 -25.04 -20.48
N ILE A 408 -7.51 -24.83 -19.17
CA ILE A 408 -8.18 -23.69 -18.53
C ILE A 408 -7.17 -22.61 -18.14
N GLY A 409 -5.97 -23.02 -17.76
CA GLY A 409 -4.92 -22.11 -17.29
C GLY A 409 -5.01 -21.84 -15.79
N PRO A 410 -4.54 -20.67 -15.34
CA PRO A 410 -4.48 -20.32 -13.92
C PRO A 410 -5.86 -20.24 -13.27
N VAL A 411 -6.00 -20.86 -12.10
CA VAL A 411 -7.24 -20.82 -11.31
C VAL A 411 -7.44 -19.40 -10.77
N PHE A 412 -6.38 -18.82 -10.18
CA PHE A 412 -6.36 -17.46 -9.66
C PHE A 412 -5.05 -16.76 -10.08
N THR A 413 -5.10 -15.46 -10.36
CA THR A 413 -3.90 -14.66 -10.67
C THR A 413 -3.62 -13.59 -9.63
N HIS A 414 -4.54 -13.40 -8.67
CA HIS A 414 -4.47 -12.41 -7.59
C HIS A 414 -4.18 -10.97 -8.04
N SER A 415 -4.37 -10.67 -9.33
CA SER A 415 -4.11 -9.38 -9.93
C SER A 415 -5.36 -8.81 -10.59
N ARG A 416 -5.49 -7.49 -10.59
CA ARG A 416 -6.55 -6.75 -11.30
C ARG A 416 -6.24 -6.58 -12.78
N SER A 417 -5.03 -6.93 -13.21
CA SER A 417 -4.62 -6.85 -14.60
C SER A 417 -5.25 -7.95 -15.45
N PRO A 418 -5.34 -7.77 -16.78
CA PRO A 418 -5.81 -8.80 -17.70
C PRO A 418 -5.01 -10.10 -17.60
N ARG A 419 -5.67 -11.24 -17.75
CA ARG A 419 -4.99 -12.56 -17.71
C ARG A 419 -3.90 -12.71 -18.77
N SER A 420 -4.00 -11.99 -19.90
CA SER A 420 -3.00 -11.99 -20.98
C SER A 420 -1.64 -11.46 -20.56
N ILE A 421 -1.57 -10.64 -19.51
CA ILE A 421 -0.30 -10.10 -18.99
C ILE A 421 0.08 -10.69 -17.63
N ALA A 422 -0.61 -11.73 -17.20
CA ALA A 422 -0.37 -12.35 -15.90
C ALA A 422 0.85 -13.29 -15.89
N HIS A 423 1.45 -13.62 -17.03
CA HIS A 423 2.65 -14.46 -17.11
C HIS A 423 3.34 -14.35 -18.46
N GLY A 424 4.68 -14.39 -18.45
CA GLY A 424 5.51 -14.38 -19.65
C GLY A 424 5.61 -13.01 -20.30
N PHE A 425 5.99 -13.00 -21.58
CA PHE A 425 6.08 -11.76 -22.36
C PHE A 425 4.73 -11.23 -22.81
N TRP A 426 4.60 -9.92 -22.76
CA TRP A 426 3.47 -9.18 -23.30
C TRP A 426 3.93 -7.83 -23.86
N LYS A 427 3.06 -7.15 -24.58
CA LYS A 427 3.35 -5.85 -25.19
C LYS A 427 2.14 -4.93 -25.06
N LEU A 428 2.40 -3.63 -24.77
CA LEU A 428 1.42 -2.56 -24.83
C LEU A 428 2.08 -1.34 -25.50
N GLY A 429 1.51 -0.87 -26.61
CA GLY A 429 2.17 0.16 -27.40
C GLY A 429 3.57 -0.28 -27.83
N ASP A 430 4.57 0.54 -27.54
CA ASP A 430 5.99 0.21 -27.77
C ASP A 430 6.65 -0.47 -26.56
N MET A 431 6.04 -0.40 -25.38
CA MET A 431 6.55 -1.03 -24.16
C MET A 431 6.43 -2.55 -24.24
N GLN A 432 7.53 -3.26 -23.94
CA GLN A 432 7.54 -4.70 -23.73
C GLN A 432 7.48 -5.00 -22.24
N GLY A 433 6.75 -6.03 -21.83
CA GLY A 433 6.65 -6.44 -20.45
C GLY A 433 6.94 -7.92 -20.25
N TYR A 434 7.43 -8.27 -19.08
CA TYR A 434 7.57 -9.64 -18.63
C TYR A 434 7.02 -9.80 -17.21
N THR A 435 6.06 -10.69 -17.06
CA THR A 435 5.53 -11.08 -15.75
C THR A 435 6.09 -12.45 -15.38
N SER A 436 6.92 -12.48 -14.34
CA SER A 436 7.53 -13.71 -13.84
C SER A 436 6.53 -14.61 -13.14
N SER A 437 6.77 -15.91 -13.21
CA SER A 437 6.05 -16.89 -12.37
C SER A 437 6.49 -16.89 -10.91
N GLY A 438 7.48 -16.06 -10.55
CA GLY A 438 8.06 -16.02 -9.23
C GLY A 438 8.89 -17.26 -8.89
N VAL A 439 9.76 -17.17 -7.90
CA VAL A 439 10.63 -18.27 -7.48
C VAL A 439 9.92 -19.20 -6.49
N GLY A 440 9.36 -18.63 -5.43
CA GLY A 440 8.66 -19.33 -4.35
C GLY A 440 7.17 -19.56 -4.60
N VAL A 441 6.41 -19.59 -3.55
CA VAL A 441 4.95 -19.84 -3.57
C VAL A 441 4.26 -18.97 -2.52
N SER A 442 3.06 -18.51 -2.80
CA SER A 442 2.24 -17.71 -1.88
C SER A 442 1.10 -18.55 -1.29
N GLY A 443 0.71 -18.30 -0.04
CA GLY A 443 -0.43 -18.90 0.64
C GLY A 443 -0.24 -20.38 0.97
N VAL A 444 -0.27 -21.26 -0.02
CA VAL A 444 -0.05 -22.69 0.14
C VAL A 444 1.20 -23.16 -0.61
N THR A 445 2.02 -23.98 0.04
CA THR A 445 3.33 -24.40 -0.48
C THR A 445 3.22 -25.52 -1.54
N VAL A 446 2.48 -25.27 -2.62
CA VAL A 446 2.31 -26.21 -3.75
C VAL A 446 2.34 -25.47 -5.09
N ARG A 447 2.85 -26.14 -6.15
CA ARG A 447 2.70 -25.72 -7.55
C ARG A 447 2.20 -26.86 -8.40
N PHE A 448 1.31 -26.55 -9.35
CA PHE A 448 0.82 -27.51 -10.34
C PHE A 448 0.74 -26.87 -11.73
N LEU A 449 1.35 -27.51 -12.72
CA LEU A 449 1.47 -27.05 -14.10
C LEU A 449 2.13 -25.67 -14.27
N THR A 450 2.80 -25.20 -13.23
CA THR A 450 3.66 -24.03 -13.22
C THR A 450 4.98 -24.38 -12.57
N ARG A 451 6.03 -23.61 -12.89
CA ARG A 451 7.36 -23.78 -12.33
C ARG A 451 7.87 -22.46 -11.78
N GLY A 452 8.57 -22.50 -10.66
CA GLY A 452 9.30 -21.34 -10.15
C GLY A 452 10.48 -20.99 -11.06
N GLU A 453 10.72 -19.70 -11.29
CA GLU A 453 11.74 -19.25 -12.22
C GLU A 453 12.60 -18.09 -11.72
N ILE A 454 13.86 -18.11 -12.17
CA ILE A 454 14.76 -16.97 -12.18
C ILE A 454 14.93 -16.59 -13.65
N LEU A 455 14.72 -15.33 -14.00
CA LEU A 455 14.84 -14.83 -15.36
C LEU A 455 16.27 -14.31 -15.59
N SER A 456 16.94 -14.81 -16.62
CA SER A 456 18.16 -14.23 -17.20
C SER A 456 17.78 -13.56 -18.51
N LEU A 457 17.76 -12.24 -18.53
CA LEU A 457 17.28 -11.43 -19.64
C LEU A 457 18.44 -10.72 -20.30
N THR A 458 18.71 -11.01 -21.58
CA THR A 458 19.70 -10.30 -22.38
C THR A 458 18.98 -9.28 -23.27
N LEU A 459 19.30 -7.99 -23.08
CA LEU A 459 18.77 -6.92 -23.89
C LEU A 459 19.63 -6.72 -25.14
N ILE A 460 18.98 -6.66 -26.27
CA ILE A 460 19.63 -6.33 -27.58
C ILE A 460 18.92 -5.17 -28.25
N LYS A 461 19.68 -4.41 -29.01
CA LYS A 461 19.17 -3.29 -29.81
C LYS A 461 18.46 -3.77 -31.08
#